data_7072ce4ac5f3fe7cc38aeff85d6089cf
#
_entry.id   7072ce4ac5f3fe7cc38aeff85d6089cf
#
_cell.length_a   1.000
_cell.length_b   1.000
_cell.length_c   1.000
_cell.angle_alpha   90.00
_cell.angle_beta   90.00
_cell.angle_gamma   90.00
#
_symmetry.space_group_name_H-M   'P 1'
#
loop_
_entity.id
_entity.type
_entity.pdbx_description
1 polymer ?
#
loop_
_entity_poly.entity_id
_entity_poly.type
_entity_poly.pdbx_seq_one_letter_code
_entity_poly.pdbx_strand_id
1 'polypeptide(L)'
;MIHFAHKKFLASVTDMATQSAHSLAFHRGLGVPTASAAPTPYTKYLDAETIEWYSKIAYAKPNFAVVANGADHGEFSKWVGEFFENVPSAPLQESNIGADQSKYFGGEERIAHDGGNAMVIAFPGSSSFTGKFYKPEIAVLSSLLGGESAVKWSQGFTKLGQAAAQGAKVKTTSAIYSDAGLLYTTITGSAKAVAQTAQASVDAIKKIAAGEISSEEVSKAKAAAKFKELEHGQDIRAGLELTGNGLIHNTQPYQIDEVAQKIDGVTEEAVKKVSLSKFMNIVLYANKHVQAAKELLENTASVSSVGDLFVLPYAADLGLKV
;
A
#
# COMPACT_ATOMS: atom_id res chain seq x y z
N MET A 1 -20.38 -5.40 -18.29
CA MET A 1 -19.39 -4.61 -17.50
C MET A 1 -18.40 -5.54 -16.81
N ILE A 2 -18.81 -6.48 -15.95
CA ILE A 2 -17.92 -7.38 -15.16
C ILE A 2 -16.95 -8.16 -16.07
N HIS A 3 -17.42 -8.82 -17.13
CA HIS A 3 -16.56 -9.55 -18.06
C HIS A 3 -15.51 -8.67 -18.75
N PHE A 4 -15.88 -7.43 -19.07
CA PHE A 4 -14.94 -6.48 -19.67
C PHE A 4 -13.86 -6.04 -18.67
N ALA A 5 -14.25 -5.75 -17.43
CA ALA A 5 -13.31 -5.40 -16.37
C ALA A 5 -12.34 -6.56 -16.09
N HIS A 6 -12.84 -7.79 -16.01
CA HIS A 6 -12.03 -8.98 -15.83
C HIS A 6 -11.05 -9.21 -17.01
N LYS A 7 -11.52 -9.09 -18.25
CA LYS A 7 -10.65 -9.19 -19.44
C LYS A 7 -9.55 -8.12 -19.44
N LYS A 8 -9.88 -6.89 -19.04
CA LYS A 8 -8.90 -5.79 -18.89
C LYS A 8 -7.86 -6.10 -17.83
N PHE A 9 -8.29 -6.63 -16.68
CA PHE A 9 -7.40 -7.06 -15.60
C PHE A 9 -6.44 -8.16 -16.06
N LEU A 10 -6.94 -9.21 -16.71
CA LEU A 10 -6.11 -10.31 -17.23
C LEU A 10 -5.14 -9.87 -18.35
N ALA A 11 -5.37 -8.76 -19.01
CA ALA A 11 -4.45 -8.22 -20.02
C ALA A 11 -3.32 -7.38 -19.39
N SER A 12 -3.39 -7.06 -18.09
CA SER A 12 -2.42 -6.22 -17.38
C SER A 12 -1.55 -7.05 -16.43
N VAL A 13 -0.36 -7.41 -16.87
CA VAL A 13 0.61 -8.14 -16.02
C VAL A 13 0.93 -7.39 -14.73
N THR A 14 0.90 -6.05 -14.77
CA THR A 14 1.16 -5.19 -13.60
C THR A 14 0.03 -5.31 -12.58
N ASP A 15 -1.23 -5.24 -13.02
CA ASP A 15 -2.38 -5.33 -12.12
C ASP A 15 -2.49 -6.75 -11.54
N MET A 16 -2.23 -7.77 -12.36
CA MET A 16 -2.17 -9.17 -11.89
C MET A 16 -1.09 -9.36 -10.82
N ALA A 17 0.13 -8.89 -11.07
CA ALA A 17 1.23 -9.02 -10.11
C ALA A 17 0.96 -8.24 -8.81
N THR A 18 0.40 -7.03 -8.92
CA THR A 18 0.07 -6.21 -7.75
C THR A 18 -1.05 -6.84 -6.93
N GLN A 19 -2.10 -7.34 -7.56
CA GLN A 19 -3.19 -8.03 -6.88
C GLN A 19 -2.73 -9.32 -6.20
N SER A 20 -1.93 -10.12 -6.90
CA SER A 20 -1.32 -11.33 -6.35
C SER A 20 -0.47 -11.02 -5.11
N ALA A 21 0.37 -9.97 -5.16
CA ALA A 21 1.16 -9.54 -4.02
C ALA A 21 0.29 -9.14 -2.80
N HIS A 22 -0.86 -8.47 -3.02
CA HIS A 22 -1.82 -8.17 -1.95
C HIS A 22 -2.47 -9.44 -1.39
N SER A 23 -2.83 -10.37 -2.24
CA SER A 23 -3.42 -11.65 -1.83
C SER A 23 -2.45 -12.48 -0.98
N LEU A 24 -1.18 -12.50 -1.34
CA LEU A 24 -0.11 -13.13 -0.55
C LEU A 24 0.13 -12.41 0.79
N ALA A 25 0.09 -11.08 0.76
CA ALA A 25 0.35 -10.26 1.93
C ALA A 25 -0.75 -10.40 3.00
N PHE A 26 -2.01 -10.43 2.61
CA PHE A 26 -3.13 -10.30 3.57
C PHE A 26 -4.09 -11.48 3.59
N HIS A 27 -4.11 -12.35 2.59
CA HIS A 27 -4.98 -13.53 2.39
C HIS A 27 -6.48 -13.21 2.41
N ARG A 28 -6.94 -12.43 3.39
CA ARG A 28 -8.35 -12.05 3.60
C ARG A 28 -8.48 -10.52 3.66
N GLY A 29 -9.68 -9.99 3.53
CA GLY A 29 -9.93 -8.56 3.57
C GLY A 29 -9.16 -7.84 2.47
N LEU A 30 -8.07 -7.15 2.81
CA LEU A 30 -7.20 -6.42 1.88
C LEU A 30 -6.55 -7.32 0.80
N GLY A 31 -6.48 -8.63 1.03
CA GLY A 31 -5.97 -9.60 0.07
C GLY A 31 -7.01 -10.09 -0.95
N VAL A 32 -8.29 -9.79 -0.73
CA VAL A 32 -9.34 -10.17 -1.68
C VAL A 32 -9.26 -9.28 -2.92
N PRO A 33 -9.34 -9.87 -4.14
CA PRO A 33 -9.31 -9.10 -5.37
C PRO A 33 -10.38 -8.00 -5.43
N THR A 34 -9.97 -6.77 -5.72
CA THR A 34 -10.88 -5.64 -5.92
C THR A 34 -11.61 -5.71 -7.27
N ALA A 35 -10.98 -6.30 -8.28
CA ALA A 35 -11.63 -6.61 -9.53
C ALA A 35 -12.39 -7.93 -9.40
N SER A 36 -13.60 -8.00 -9.94
CA SER A 36 -14.36 -9.24 -9.99
C SER A 36 -13.54 -10.32 -10.73
N ALA A 37 -12.90 -11.20 -9.96
CA ALA A 37 -12.01 -12.23 -10.49
C ALA A 37 -12.78 -13.43 -11.04
N ALA A 38 -14.05 -13.59 -10.68
CA ALA A 38 -14.80 -14.77 -11.06
C ALA A 38 -16.00 -14.43 -11.97
N PRO A 39 -15.99 -14.87 -13.22
CA PRO A 39 -17.06 -14.56 -14.16
C PRO A 39 -18.39 -15.31 -13.89
N THR A 40 -18.47 -16.27 -12.98
CA THR A 40 -19.58 -17.19 -13.02
C THR A 40 -20.29 -17.57 -11.71
N PRO A 41 -19.67 -17.76 -10.56
CA PRO A 41 -20.42 -18.25 -9.40
C PRO A 41 -21.32 -17.19 -8.76
N TYR A 42 -20.95 -15.92 -8.85
CA TYR A 42 -21.61 -14.85 -8.09
C TYR A 42 -22.94 -14.38 -8.67
N THR A 43 -23.14 -14.48 -9.98
CA THR A 43 -24.41 -14.10 -10.63
C THR A 43 -25.59 -14.94 -10.15
N LYS A 44 -25.35 -16.14 -9.62
CA LYS A 44 -26.38 -17.02 -9.09
C LYS A 44 -26.81 -16.63 -7.67
N TYR A 45 -25.97 -15.92 -6.92
CA TYR A 45 -26.17 -15.60 -5.52
C TYR A 45 -26.34 -14.10 -5.25
N LEU A 46 -26.08 -13.25 -6.25
CA LEU A 46 -26.25 -11.81 -6.18
C LEU A 46 -27.55 -11.41 -6.87
N ASP A 47 -28.61 -11.32 -6.11
CA ASP A 47 -29.90 -10.78 -6.52
C ASP A 47 -30.17 -9.43 -5.83
N ALA A 48 -31.25 -8.77 -6.22
CA ALA A 48 -31.61 -7.48 -5.67
C ALA A 48 -31.93 -7.55 -4.16
N GLU A 49 -32.50 -8.65 -3.71
CA GLU A 49 -32.86 -8.86 -2.30
C GLU A 49 -31.60 -8.99 -1.43
N THR A 50 -30.62 -9.77 -1.88
CA THR A 50 -29.31 -9.90 -1.20
C THR A 50 -28.59 -8.56 -1.10
N ILE A 51 -28.61 -7.75 -2.17
CA ILE A 51 -27.99 -6.42 -2.18
C ILE A 51 -28.72 -5.48 -1.23
N GLU A 52 -30.07 -5.49 -1.24
CA GLU A 52 -30.88 -4.68 -0.32
C GLU A 52 -30.61 -5.06 1.14
N TRP A 53 -30.61 -6.37 1.44
CA TRP A 53 -30.28 -6.86 2.77
C TRP A 53 -28.89 -6.41 3.23
N TYR A 54 -27.86 -6.59 2.38
CA TYR A 54 -26.50 -6.14 2.69
C TYR A 54 -26.43 -4.63 2.90
N SER A 55 -27.15 -3.86 2.09
CA SER A 55 -27.14 -2.39 2.22
C SER A 55 -27.68 -1.92 3.57
N LYS A 56 -28.71 -2.56 4.12
CA LYS A 56 -29.26 -2.26 5.44
C LYS A 56 -28.31 -2.56 6.59
N ILE A 57 -27.34 -3.43 6.36
CA ILE A 57 -26.28 -3.72 7.31
C ILE A 57 -25.11 -2.73 7.15
N ALA A 58 -24.63 -2.58 5.92
CA ALA A 58 -23.42 -1.81 5.63
C ALA A 58 -23.62 -0.30 5.80
N TYR A 59 -24.78 0.22 5.39
CA TYR A 59 -25.08 1.66 5.38
C TYR A 59 -25.93 2.14 6.56
N ALA A 60 -25.81 1.50 7.71
CA ALA A 60 -26.37 2.05 8.95
C ALA A 60 -25.60 3.31 9.39
N LYS A 61 -26.28 4.24 10.10
CA LYS A 61 -25.70 5.54 10.51
C LYS A 61 -24.29 5.47 11.15
N PRO A 62 -23.96 4.47 11.98
CA PRO A 62 -22.60 4.36 12.54
C PRO A 62 -21.49 4.03 11.53
N ASN A 63 -21.85 3.54 10.35
CA ASN A 63 -20.89 2.98 9.38
C ASN A 63 -20.51 3.96 8.26
N PHE A 64 -21.02 5.20 8.28
CA PHE A 64 -20.65 6.20 7.28
C PHE A 64 -20.48 7.59 7.89
N ALA A 65 -19.68 8.40 7.24
CA ALA A 65 -19.51 9.81 7.56
C ALA A 65 -19.81 10.66 6.34
N VAL A 66 -20.36 11.85 6.55
CA VAL A 66 -20.59 12.82 5.49
C VAL A 66 -19.67 14.01 5.73
N VAL A 67 -18.83 14.29 4.74
CA VAL A 67 -17.82 15.35 4.81
C VAL A 67 -18.06 16.34 3.67
N ALA A 68 -18.05 17.63 3.98
CA ALA A 68 -18.19 18.68 2.99
C ALA A 68 -17.12 19.75 3.17
N ASN A 69 -16.75 20.39 2.08
CA ASN A 69 -15.84 21.54 2.07
C ASN A 69 -16.59 22.73 1.43
N GLY A 70 -16.49 23.90 2.08
CA GLY A 70 -17.10 25.14 1.57
C GLY A 70 -18.60 25.30 1.88
N ALA A 71 -19.19 24.47 2.72
CA ALA A 71 -20.58 24.56 3.15
C ALA A 71 -20.67 25.20 4.55
N ASP A 72 -21.78 25.92 4.80
CA ASP A 72 -22.14 26.32 6.16
C ASP A 72 -22.52 25.10 6.98
N HIS A 73 -21.93 24.95 8.15
CA HIS A 73 -22.09 23.75 8.97
C HIS A 73 -23.54 23.55 9.46
N GLY A 74 -24.25 24.64 9.81
CA GLY A 74 -25.60 24.56 10.33
C GLY A 74 -26.59 24.10 9.26
N GLU A 75 -26.52 24.70 8.08
CA GLU A 75 -27.36 24.31 6.94
C GLU A 75 -27.01 22.91 6.44
N PHE A 76 -25.71 22.58 6.36
CA PHE A 76 -25.25 21.26 5.95
C PHE A 76 -25.79 20.18 6.90
N SER A 77 -25.66 20.37 8.22
CA SER A 77 -26.13 19.41 9.21
C SER A 77 -27.66 19.22 9.14
N LYS A 78 -28.43 20.30 8.90
CA LYS A 78 -29.85 20.24 8.69
C LYS A 78 -30.22 19.37 7.48
N TRP A 79 -29.62 19.64 6.33
CA TRP A 79 -29.87 18.87 5.10
C TRP A 79 -29.47 17.41 5.22
N VAL A 80 -28.32 17.14 5.84
CA VAL A 80 -27.86 15.75 6.10
C VAL A 80 -28.90 15.05 7.01
N GLY A 81 -29.40 15.72 8.05
CA GLY A 81 -30.43 15.18 8.92
C GLY A 81 -31.69 14.78 8.17
N GLU A 82 -32.19 15.65 7.28
CA GLU A 82 -33.37 15.40 6.47
C GLU A 82 -33.18 14.28 5.44
N PHE A 83 -32.08 14.31 4.67
CA PHE A 83 -31.81 13.29 3.63
C PHE A 83 -31.56 11.90 4.18
N PHE A 84 -30.91 11.79 5.35
CA PHE A 84 -30.55 10.51 5.96
C PHE A 84 -31.50 10.12 7.12
N GLU A 85 -32.70 10.75 7.24
CA GLU A 85 -33.67 10.45 8.30
C GLU A 85 -34.05 8.97 8.34
N ASN A 86 -34.30 8.38 7.17
CA ASN A 86 -34.77 7.00 7.01
C ASN A 86 -33.65 5.96 7.03
N VAL A 87 -32.39 6.36 7.17
CA VAL A 87 -31.28 5.43 7.28
C VAL A 87 -31.30 4.78 8.67
N PRO A 88 -31.15 3.42 8.76
CA PRO A 88 -31.18 2.73 10.03
C PRO A 88 -30.16 3.30 11.02
N SER A 89 -30.59 3.54 12.25
CA SER A 89 -29.71 4.03 13.34
C SER A 89 -28.75 2.95 13.86
N ALA A 90 -29.07 1.68 13.61
CA ALA A 90 -28.22 0.53 13.90
C ALA A 90 -28.30 -0.50 12.76
N PRO A 91 -27.28 -1.30 12.53
CA PRO A 91 -27.32 -2.42 11.60
C PRO A 91 -28.44 -3.40 11.96
N LEU A 92 -29.08 -4.01 10.95
CA LEU A 92 -30.21 -4.96 11.13
C LEU A 92 -29.86 -6.23 11.91
N GLN A 93 -28.58 -6.56 12.00
CA GLN A 93 -28.06 -7.66 12.82
C GLN A 93 -26.80 -7.17 13.54
N GLU A 94 -26.46 -7.81 14.65
CA GLU A 94 -25.10 -7.75 15.24
C GLU A 94 -24.11 -8.40 14.26
N SER A 95 -24.08 -7.87 13.05
CA SER A 95 -23.06 -8.23 12.07
C SER A 95 -21.78 -7.55 12.51
N ASN A 96 -20.82 -8.36 12.89
CA ASN A 96 -19.47 -7.91 13.20
C ASN A 96 -18.79 -7.50 11.86
N ILE A 97 -19.26 -6.36 11.28
CA ILE A 97 -18.55 -5.70 10.16
C ILE A 97 -17.24 -5.10 10.66
N GLY A 98 -17.04 -5.09 11.98
CA GLY A 98 -15.78 -4.75 12.62
C GLY A 98 -14.69 -5.69 12.10
N ALA A 99 -13.80 -5.14 11.28
CA ALA A 99 -12.65 -5.87 10.80
C ALA A 99 -11.70 -6.15 11.96
N ASP A 100 -11.35 -7.41 12.15
CA ASP A 100 -10.14 -7.77 12.90
C ASP A 100 -8.94 -7.10 12.23
N GLN A 101 -7.91 -6.81 13.02
CA GLN A 101 -6.68 -6.23 12.51
C GLN A 101 -6.13 -7.07 11.35
N SER A 102 -5.84 -6.43 10.22
CA SER A 102 -5.22 -7.07 9.07
C SER A 102 -3.86 -7.63 9.43
N LYS A 103 -3.66 -8.94 9.20
CA LYS A 103 -2.40 -9.63 9.44
C LYS A 103 -1.65 -9.79 8.14
N TYR A 104 -0.34 -9.56 8.20
CA TYR A 104 0.57 -9.80 7.08
C TYR A 104 1.14 -11.23 7.18
N PHE A 105 1.23 -11.93 6.03
CA PHE A 105 1.70 -13.31 5.95
C PHE A 105 2.97 -13.45 5.10
N GLY A 106 2.98 -12.96 3.89
CA GLY A 106 4.03 -13.18 2.92
C GLY A 106 3.79 -14.42 2.05
N GLY A 107 4.70 -14.66 1.13
CA GLY A 107 4.63 -15.81 0.21
C GLY A 107 5.11 -15.48 -1.19
N GLU A 108 5.19 -16.49 -2.06
CA GLU A 108 5.53 -16.33 -3.48
C GLU A 108 4.44 -16.90 -4.38
N GLU A 109 4.06 -16.15 -5.41
CA GLU A 109 3.17 -16.61 -6.48
C GLU A 109 3.79 -16.33 -7.84
N ARG A 110 3.68 -17.28 -8.75
CA ARG A 110 4.26 -17.21 -10.08
C ARG A 110 3.19 -17.56 -11.12
N ILE A 111 2.88 -16.60 -11.99
CA ILE A 111 1.82 -16.70 -12.99
C ILE A 111 2.44 -16.60 -14.39
N ALA A 112 2.30 -17.65 -15.20
CA ALA A 112 2.73 -17.61 -16.59
C ALA A 112 1.83 -16.70 -17.42
N HIS A 113 2.41 -15.81 -18.19
CA HIS A 113 1.68 -14.87 -19.05
C HIS A 113 2.53 -14.46 -20.27
N ASP A 114 1.88 -14.32 -21.43
CA ASP A 114 2.53 -13.97 -22.71
C ASP A 114 2.49 -12.46 -23.04
N GLY A 115 1.66 -11.70 -22.36
CA GLY A 115 1.45 -10.26 -22.64
C GLY A 115 2.49 -9.32 -22.03
N GLY A 116 3.60 -9.86 -21.48
CA GLY A 116 4.66 -9.06 -20.85
C GLY A 116 5.15 -9.63 -19.54
N ASN A 117 6.02 -8.90 -18.84
CA ASN A 117 6.58 -9.36 -17.57
C ASN A 117 6.47 -8.28 -16.50
N ALA A 118 6.04 -8.68 -15.33
CA ALA A 118 6.00 -7.87 -14.13
C ALA A 118 6.46 -8.68 -12.93
N MET A 119 7.15 -8.02 -12.00
CA MET A 119 7.47 -8.57 -10.69
C MET A 119 7.14 -7.55 -9.62
N VAL A 120 6.49 -7.98 -8.56
CA VAL A 120 6.20 -7.17 -7.38
C VAL A 120 6.88 -7.79 -6.18
N ILE A 121 7.68 -6.99 -5.50
CA ILE A 121 8.31 -7.34 -4.23
C ILE A 121 7.69 -6.44 -3.16
N ALA A 122 7.01 -7.03 -2.20
CA ALA A 122 6.24 -6.30 -1.21
C ALA A 122 6.62 -6.69 0.22
N PHE A 123 6.50 -5.71 1.12
CA PHE A 123 6.80 -5.81 2.55
C PHE A 123 5.70 -5.10 3.36
N PRO A 124 5.58 -5.39 4.67
CA PRO A 124 4.66 -4.65 5.53
C PRO A 124 4.93 -3.15 5.48
N GLY A 125 3.89 -2.36 5.28
CA GLY A 125 3.94 -0.91 5.16
C GLY A 125 3.46 -0.17 6.41
N SER A 126 2.96 1.06 6.21
CA SER A 126 2.39 1.93 7.22
C SER A 126 0.87 1.99 7.09
N SER A 127 0.16 2.01 8.21
CA SER A 127 -1.26 2.38 8.19
C SER A 127 -1.45 3.87 7.85
N SER A 128 -2.72 4.28 7.69
CA SER A 128 -3.07 5.69 7.54
C SER A 128 -2.58 6.53 8.72
N PHE A 129 -2.47 7.85 8.53
CA PHE A 129 -2.06 8.79 9.57
C PHE A 129 -2.90 8.68 10.84
N THR A 130 -4.20 8.48 10.69
CA THR A 130 -5.13 8.29 11.81
C THR A 130 -5.09 6.87 12.40
N GLY A 131 -4.38 5.95 11.76
CA GLY A 131 -4.27 4.55 12.19
C GLY A 131 -3.25 4.33 13.30
N LYS A 132 -3.45 3.27 14.06
CA LYS A 132 -2.57 2.91 15.20
C LYS A 132 -1.14 2.52 14.80
N PHE A 133 -0.92 2.16 13.54
CA PHE A 133 0.36 1.64 13.02
C PHE A 133 0.99 2.59 12.01
N TYR A 134 0.74 3.89 12.14
CA TYR A 134 1.33 4.90 11.28
C TYR A 134 2.84 5.01 11.49
N LYS A 135 3.59 4.97 10.39
CA LYS A 135 5.05 5.03 10.36
C LYS A 135 5.51 6.00 9.25
N PRO A 136 5.77 7.26 9.57
CA PRO A 136 6.19 8.27 8.58
C PRO A 136 7.49 7.89 7.87
N GLU A 137 8.36 7.09 8.52
CA GLU A 137 9.59 6.60 7.94
C GLU A 137 9.37 5.71 6.69
N ILE A 138 8.22 5.04 6.58
CA ILE A 138 7.86 4.25 5.37
C ILE A 138 7.66 5.19 4.18
N ALA A 139 7.06 6.36 4.37
CA ALA A 139 6.90 7.34 3.31
C ALA A 139 8.28 7.85 2.84
N VAL A 140 9.20 8.10 3.78
CA VAL A 140 10.58 8.50 3.47
C VAL A 140 11.33 7.38 2.75
N LEU A 141 11.23 6.13 3.23
CA LEU A 141 11.84 4.97 2.60
C LEU A 141 11.29 4.74 1.19
N SER A 142 9.98 4.85 1.00
CA SER A 142 9.33 4.78 -0.33
C SER A 142 9.89 5.83 -1.29
N SER A 143 10.13 7.05 -0.80
CA SER A 143 10.70 8.14 -1.60
C SER A 143 12.20 7.96 -1.87
N LEU A 144 12.95 7.37 -0.94
CA LEU A 144 14.36 7.03 -1.09
C LEU A 144 14.58 5.92 -2.12
N LEU A 145 13.79 4.85 -2.02
CA LEU A 145 13.79 3.77 -3.02
C LEU A 145 13.28 4.33 -4.35
N GLY A 146 12.13 4.96 -4.36
CA GLY A 146 11.55 5.66 -5.49
C GLY A 146 11.33 4.79 -6.71
N GLY A 147 11.81 5.25 -7.85
CA GLY A 147 11.65 4.60 -9.14
C GLY A 147 12.00 5.55 -10.28
N GLU A 148 11.34 5.42 -11.42
CA GLU A 148 11.53 6.32 -12.55
C GLU A 148 11.32 7.78 -12.16
N SER A 149 12.21 8.65 -12.65
CA SER A 149 12.08 10.09 -12.47
C SER A 149 10.86 10.63 -13.23
N ALA A 150 10.15 11.58 -12.64
CA ALA A 150 9.12 12.36 -13.32
C ALA A 150 9.71 13.19 -14.50
N VAL A 151 11.00 13.49 -14.44
CA VAL A 151 11.74 14.19 -15.48
C VAL A 151 12.30 13.18 -16.48
N LYS A 152 11.74 13.14 -17.69
CA LYS A 152 12.00 12.11 -18.71
C LYS A 152 13.48 11.93 -19.12
N TRP A 153 14.30 12.94 -18.98
CA TRP A 153 15.73 12.94 -19.36
C TRP A 153 16.67 12.81 -18.18
N SER A 154 16.16 12.51 -17.00
CA SER A 154 16.95 12.34 -15.78
C SER A 154 16.65 11.00 -15.13
N GLN A 155 17.68 10.27 -14.70
CA GLN A 155 17.50 9.08 -13.86
C GLN A 155 17.00 9.41 -12.44
N GLY A 156 17.01 10.71 -12.08
CA GLY A 156 16.64 11.15 -10.74
C GLY A 156 17.68 10.78 -9.68
N PHE A 157 17.30 10.98 -8.42
CA PHE A 157 18.16 10.73 -7.26
C PHE A 157 17.80 9.44 -6.51
N THR A 158 16.74 8.77 -6.91
CA THR A 158 16.21 7.59 -6.21
C THR A 158 17.08 6.36 -6.44
N LYS A 159 17.21 5.52 -5.42
CA LYS A 159 18.08 4.33 -5.49
C LYS A 159 17.68 3.37 -6.62
N LEU A 160 16.38 3.13 -6.79
CA LEU A 160 15.90 2.21 -7.82
C LEU A 160 15.88 2.84 -9.21
N GLY A 161 15.65 4.14 -9.31
CA GLY A 161 15.76 4.84 -10.59
C GLY A 161 17.15 4.77 -11.19
N GLN A 162 18.19 4.85 -10.33
CA GLN A 162 19.58 4.75 -10.74
C GLN A 162 20.04 3.29 -10.99
N ALA A 163 19.44 2.32 -10.27
CA ALA A 163 19.83 0.91 -10.33
C ALA A 163 19.03 0.10 -11.38
N ALA A 164 17.97 0.67 -11.95
CA ALA A 164 17.13 -0.03 -12.91
C ALA A 164 17.90 -0.40 -14.19
N ALA A 165 17.74 -1.64 -14.63
CA ALA A 165 18.32 -2.10 -15.91
C ALA A 165 17.66 -1.38 -17.09
N GLN A 166 18.41 -1.21 -18.17
CA GLN A 166 17.89 -0.58 -19.37
C GLN A 166 16.66 -1.32 -19.90
N GLY A 167 15.56 -0.59 -20.11
CA GLY A 167 14.29 -1.14 -20.58
C GLY A 167 13.40 -1.70 -19.48
N ALA A 168 13.82 -1.63 -18.21
CA ALA A 168 12.94 -1.89 -17.07
C ALA A 168 12.35 -0.58 -16.55
N LYS A 169 11.10 -0.63 -16.14
CA LYS A 169 10.43 0.42 -15.36
C LYS A 169 10.26 -0.06 -13.94
N VAL A 170 10.61 0.78 -12.99
CA VAL A 170 10.52 0.48 -11.56
C VAL A 170 9.78 1.59 -10.83
N LYS A 171 8.90 1.21 -9.91
CA LYS A 171 8.13 2.15 -9.08
C LYS A 171 7.94 1.57 -7.69
N THR A 172 8.29 2.34 -6.67
CA THR A 172 7.97 2.01 -5.28
C THR A 172 6.70 2.74 -4.85
N THR A 173 5.78 2.00 -4.24
CA THR A 173 4.50 2.50 -3.77
C THR A 173 4.31 2.10 -2.31
N SER A 174 3.86 3.01 -1.49
CA SER A 174 3.35 2.73 -0.15
C SER A 174 1.82 2.77 -0.24
N ALA A 175 1.19 1.59 -0.25
CA ALA A 175 -0.25 1.49 -0.13
C ALA A 175 -0.63 1.58 1.34
N ILE A 176 -1.51 2.53 1.65
CA ILE A 176 -1.90 2.89 3.01
C ILE A 176 -3.36 2.48 3.21
N TYR A 177 -3.63 1.72 4.26
CA TYR A 177 -4.97 1.29 4.67
C TYR A 177 -5.26 1.75 6.10
N SER A 178 -6.48 1.61 6.57
CA SER A 178 -6.91 2.09 7.90
C SER A 178 -6.11 1.46 9.05
N ASP A 179 -5.80 0.19 8.96
CA ASP A 179 -5.17 -0.63 10.02
C ASP A 179 -3.86 -1.31 9.61
N ALA A 180 -3.51 -1.23 8.32
CA ALA A 180 -2.32 -1.87 7.75
C ALA A 180 -1.74 -1.05 6.61
N GLY A 181 -0.66 -1.51 6.01
CA GLY A 181 -0.11 -0.98 4.78
C GLY A 181 0.82 -1.95 4.09
N LEU A 182 1.10 -1.68 2.82
CA LEU A 182 2.00 -2.49 2.01
C LEU A 182 3.00 -1.57 1.28
N LEU A 183 4.27 -1.73 1.57
CA LEU A 183 5.35 -1.12 0.79
C LEU A 183 5.77 -2.09 -0.30
N TYR A 184 5.56 -1.73 -1.56
CA TYR A 184 5.91 -2.62 -2.65
C TYR A 184 6.61 -1.91 -3.80
N THR A 185 7.48 -2.65 -4.46
CA THR A 185 8.18 -2.22 -5.68
C THR A 185 7.65 -3.02 -6.85
N THR A 186 7.10 -2.33 -7.84
CA THR A 186 6.64 -2.91 -9.10
C THR A 186 7.72 -2.72 -10.15
N ILE A 187 8.07 -3.80 -10.84
CA ILE A 187 9.10 -3.83 -11.87
C ILE A 187 8.48 -4.42 -13.14
N THR A 188 8.59 -3.72 -14.27
CA THR A 188 8.04 -4.17 -15.55
C THR A 188 9.05 -3.99 -16.68
N GLY A 189 8.97 -4.81 -17.73
CA GLY A 189 9.89 -4.73 -18.88
C GLY A 189 10.10 -6.08 -19.55
N SER A 190 11.24 -6.25 -20.23
CA SER A 190 11.65 -7.58 -20.70
C SER A 190 12.00 -8.49 -19.51
N ALA A 191 11.78 -9.79 -19.63
CA ALA A 191 12.01 -10.73 -18.53
C ALA A 191 13.43 -10.60 -17.92
N LYS A 192 14.45 -10.46 -18.77
CA LYS A 192 15.84 -10.24 -18.33
C LYS A 192 16.02 -8.91 -17.58
N ALA A 193 15.44 -7.83 -18.08
CA ALA A 193 15.55 -6.52 -17.43
C ALA A 193 14.80 -6.50 -16.08
N VAL A 194 13.64 -7.17 -15.99
CA VAL A 194 12.89 -7.35 -14.73
C VAL A 194 13.73 -8.14 -13.73
N ALA A 195 14.34 -9.26 -14.13
CA ALA A 195 15.18 -10.07 -13.25
C ALA A 195 16.38 -9.28 -12.71
N GLN A 196 17.11 -8.56 -13.58
CA GLN A 196 18.24 -7.72 -13.17
C GLN A 196 17.82 -6.60 -12.22
N THR A 197 16.71 -5.93 -12.51
CA THR A 197 16.21 -4.84 -11.67
C THR A 197 15.68 -5.36 -10.33
N ALA A 198 15.08 -6.54 -10.30
CA ALA A 198 14.63 -7.18 -9.06
C ALA A 198 15.82 -7.45 -8.12
N GLN A 199 16.92 -8.02 -8.64
CA GLN A 199 18.15 -8.21 -7.88
C GLN A 199 18.70 -6.87 -7.38
N ALA A 200 18.83 -5.88 -8.26
CA ALA A 200 19.32 -4.56 -7.89
C ALA A 200 18.43 -3.87 -6.83
N SER A 201 17.11 -4.12 -6.87
CA SER A 201 16.17 -3.59 -5.87
C SER A 201 16.40 -4.21 -4.49
N VAL A 202 16.57 -5.51 -4.42
CA VAL A 202 16.90 -6.22 -3.17
C VAL A 202 18.27 -5.78 -2.63
N ASP A 203 19.26 -5.63 -3.50
CA ASP A 203 20.58 -5.16 -3.09
C ASP A 203 20.56 -3.71 -2.60
N ALA A 204 19.74 -2.84 -3.20
CA ALA A 204 19.55 -1.48 -2.72
C ALA A 204 18.91 -1.47 -1.32
N ILE A 205 17.89 -2.30 -1.07
CA ILE A 205 17.29 -2.46 0.25
C ILE A 205 18.35 -2.97 1.26
N LYS A 206 19.16 -3.97 0.89
CA LYS A 206 20.26 -4.48 1.73
C LYS A 206 21.28 -3.40 2.07
N LYS A 207 21.66 -2.56 1.12
CA LYS A 207 22.61 -1.44 1.34
C LYS A 207 22.04 -0.38 2.28
N ILE A 208 20.79 0.03 2.07
CA ILE A 208 20.09 0.94 3.01
C ILE A 208 20.11 0.34 4.41
N ALA A 209 19.90 -0.92 4.48
CA ALA A 209 19.90 -1.76 5.65
C ALA A 209 21.24 -1.81 6.36
N ALA A 210 22.31 -1.94 5.65
CA ALA A 210 23.66 -1.89 6.18
C ALA A 210 24.08 -0.47 6.64
N GLY A 211 23.23 0.54 6.38
CA GLY A 211 23.54 1.93 6.68
C GLY A 211 24.34 2.64 5.58
N GLU A 212 24.44 2.06 4.41
CA GLU A 212 25.14 2.63 3.26
C GLU A 212 24.27 3.69 2.55
N ILE A 213 23.82 4.68 3.32
CA ILE A 213 23.10 5.85 2.84
C ILE A 213 23.69 7.12 3.46
N SER A 214 23.75 8.19 2.70
CA SER A 214 24.21 9.48 3.19
C SER A 214 23.05 10.27 3.83
N SER A 215 23.38 11.14 4.75
CA SER A 215 22.41 12.05 5.37
C SER A 215 21.78 13.00 4.34
N GLU A 216 22.50 13.36 3.28
CA GLU A 216 21.97 14.14 2.17
C GLU A 216 20.88 13.39 1.39
N GLU A 217 21.05 12.11 1.11
CA GLU A 217 20.04 11.26 0.45
C GLU A 217 18.78 11.14 1.30
N VAL A 218 18.93 10.94 2.60
CA VAL A 218 17.80 10.91 3.54
C VAL A 218 17.09 12.27 3.58
N SER A 219 17.83 13.38 3.60
CA SER A 219 17.25 14.73 3.56
C SER A 219 16.45 14.98 2.28
N LYS A 220 16.98 14.58 1.11
CA LYS A 220 16.24 14.65 -0.16
C LYS A 220 14.99 13.77 -0.17
N ALA A 221 15.08 12.56 0.37
CA ALA A 221 13.94 11.64 0.46
C ALA A 221 12.84 12.18 1.40
N LYS A 222 13.21 12.80 2.53
CA LYS A 222 12.28 13.49 3.43
C LYS A 222 11.55 14.63 2.73
N ALA A 223 12.29 15.49 2.05
CA ALA A 223 11.70 16.61 1.30
C ALA A 223 10.73 16.11 0.20
N ALA A 224 11.11 15.04 -0.51
CA ALA A 224 10.27 14.44 -1.53
C ALA A 224 9.01 13.76 -0.94
N ALA A 225 9.14 13.06 0.20
CA ALA A 225 8.00 12.45 0.90
C ALA A 225 7.02 13.51 1.40
N LYS A 226 7.55 14.57 2.03
CA LYS A 226 6.75 15.71 2.50
C LYS A 226 6.02 16.40 1.35
N PHE A 227 6.73 16.68 0.25
CA PHE A 227 6.13 17.29 -0.93
C PHE A 227 4.97 16.43 -1.47
N LYS A 228 5.17 15.13 -1.59
CA LYS A 228 4.15 14.20 -2.10
C LYS A 228 2.89 14.18 -1.21
N GLU A 229 3.05 14.19 0.11
CA GLU A 229 1.91 14.25 1.03
C GLU A 229 1.18 15.60 0.95
N LEU A 230 1.92 16.70 0.90
CA LEU A 230 1.34 18.04 0.76
C LEU A 230 0.63 18.21 -0.58
N GLU A 231 1.23 17.75 -1.67
CA GLU A 231 0.63 17.77 -3.01
C GLU A 231 -0.70 16.97 -3.05
N HIS A 232 -0.69 15.77 -2.47
CA HIS A 232 -1.88 14.95 -2.38
C HIS A 232 -2.98 15.59 -1.53
N GLY A 233 -2.61 16.19 -0.41
CA GLY A 233 -3.55 16.86 0.50
C GLY A 233 -4.12 18.18 -0.04
N GLN A 234 -3.52 18.78 -1.07
CA GLN A 234 -4.08 19.96 -1.76
C GLN A 234 -5.25 19.61 -2.68
N ASP A 235 -5.38 18.34 -3.11
CA ASP A 235 -6.56 17.88 -3.83
C ASP A 235 -7.75 17.82 -2.87
N ILE A 236 -8.78 18.63 -3.12
CA ILE A 236 -10.00 18.70 -2.29
C ILE A 236 -10.63 17.31 -2.14
N ARG A 237 -10.66 16.51 -3.20
CA ARG A 237 -11.24 15.16 -3.16
C ARG A 237 -10.44 14.24 -2.26
N ALA A 238 -9.13 14.22 -2.43
CA ALA A 238 -8.24 13.43 -1.58
C ALA A 238 -8.35 13.85 -0.11
N GLY A 239 -8.41 15.14 0.18
CA GLY A 239 -8.60 15.66 1.53
C GLY A 239 -9.92 15.21 2.16
N LEU A 240 -11.02 15.23 1.40
CA LEU A 240 -12.33 14.75 1.86
C LEU A 240 -12.31 13.23 2.11
N GLU A 241 -11.73 12.44 1.22
CA GLU A 241 -11.61 10.99 1.39
C GLU A 241 -10.76 10.62 2.60
N LEU A 242 -9.60 11.24 2.78
CA LEU A 242 -8.72 11.00 3.93
C LEU A 242 -9.39 11.39 5.25
N THR A 243 -10.12 12.51 5.27
CA THR A 243 -10.88 12.96 6.44
C THR A 243 -12.03 12.00 6.76
N GLY A 244 -12.81 11.61 5.74
CA GLY A 244 -13.91 10.65 5.89
C GLY A 244 -13.43 9.30 6.41
N ASN A 245 -12.37 8.76 5.83
CA ASN A 245 -11.75 7.52 6.28
C ASN A 245 -11.23 7.62 7.73
N GLY A 246 -10.60 8.73 8.08
CA GLY A 246 -10.13 8.98 9.43
C GLY A 246 -11.26 8.99 10.45
N LEU A 247 -12.38 9.66 10.13
CA LEU A 247 -13.56 9.74 10.99
C LEU A 247 -14.22 8.36 11.20
N ILE A 248 -14.38 7.57 10.14
CA ILE A 248 -15.04 6.25 10.22
C ILE A 248 -14.20 5.26 11.01
N HIS A 249 -12.90 5.17 10.73
CA HIS A 249 -12.07 4.11 11.28
C HIS A 249 -11.42 4.46 12.62
N ASN A 250 -11.12 5.75 12.85
CA ASN A 250 -10.33 6.16 14.01
C ASN A 250 -10.90 7.37 14.75
N THR A 251 -12.09 7.85 14.38
CA THR A 251 -12.76 9.02 14.96
C THR A 251 -11.92 10.30 14.95
N GLN A 252 -10.92 10.38 14.08
CA GLN A 252 -10.02 11.51 13.93
C GLN A 252 -9.96 11.98 12.48
N PRO A 253 -10.11 13.29 12.22
CA PRO A 253 -9.94 13.82 10.89
C PRO A 253 -8.47 13.78 10.46
N TYR A 254 -8.23 13.71 9.15
CA TYR A 254 -6.89 13.84 8.60
C TYR A 254 -6.37 15.28 8.75
N GLN A 255 -5.17 15.42 9.27
CA GLN A 255 -4.48 16.70 9.47
C GLN A 255 -3.16 16.73 8.71
N ILE A 256 -3.15 17.42 7.58
CA ILE A 256 -2.00 17.48 6.67
C ILE A 256 -0.74 18.08 7.32
N ASP A 257 -0.92 19.10 8.17
CA ASP A 257 0.21 19.77 8.85
C ASP A 257 0.88 18.82 9.87
N GLU A 258 0.11 17.99 10.57
CA GLU A 258 0.65 17.02 11.51
C GLU A 258 1.41 15.90 10.78
N VAL A 259 0.92 15.48 9.61
CA VAL A 259 1.62 14.50 8.75
C VAL A 259 2.96 15.07 8.30
N ALA A 260 2.97 16.31 7.83
CA ALA A 260 4.19 17.01 7.42
C ALA A 260 5.20 17.12 8.57
N GLN A 261 4.75 17.49 9.78
CA GLN A 261 5.60 17.56 10.97
C GLN A 261 6.19 16.20 11.36
N LYS A 262 5.40 15.13 11.28
CA LYS A 262 5.88 13.77 11.57
C LYS A 262 6.94 13.31 10.57
N ILE A 263 6.80 13.66 9.28
CA ILE A 263 7.83 13.40 8.26
C ILE A 263 9.10 14.19 8.55
N ASP A 264 8.99 15.47 8.93
CA ASP A 264 10.14 16.28 9.32
C ASP A 264 10.90 15.72 10.54
N GLY A 265 10.18 15.05 11.45
CA GLY A 265 10.75 14.40 12.62
C GLY A 265 11.47 13.06 12.33
N VAL A 266 11.39 12.51 11.12
CA VAL A 266 12.04 11.24 10.77
C VAL A 266 13.56 11.41 10.78
N THR A 267 14.24 10.54 11.53
CA THR A 267 15.72 10.51 11.59
C THR A 267 16.29 9.50 10.61
N GLU A 268 17.57 9.62 10.31
CA GLU A 268 18.30 8.65 9.48
C GLU A 268 18.25 7.25 10.09
N GLU A 269 18.42 7.17 11.43
CA GLU A 269 18.32 5.92 12.17
C GLU A 269 16.91 5.31 12.07
N ALA A 270 15.86 6.14 12.05
CA ALA A 270 14.50 5.67 11.88
C ALA A 270 14.29 5.05 10.49
N VAL A 271 14.81 5.67 9.42
CA VAL A 271 14.74 5.12 8.06
C VAL A 271 15.51 3.79 7.96
N LYS A 272 16.68 3.74 8.52
CA LYS A 272 17.46 2.50 8.66
C LYS A 272 16.70 1.44 9.47
N LYS A 273 15.98 1.85 10.52
CA LYS A 273 15.23 0.98 11.43
C LYS A 273 13.93 0.46 10.83
N VAL A 274 13.20 1.20 10.01
CA VAL A 274 11.94 0.77 9.38
C VAL A 274 12.16 -0.30 8.32
N SER A 275 13.31 -0.29 7.74
CA SER A 275 13.77 -1.48 7.02
C SER A 275 13.66 -2.78 7.86
N LEU A 276 13.25 -2.75 9.15
CA LEU A 276 13.50 -3.78 10.15
C LEU A 276 12.44 -4.14 11.16
N SER A 277 11.40 -3.43 11.48
CA SER A 277 10.55 -3.81 12.62
C SER A 277 9.05 -3.79 12.34
N LYS A 278 8.31 -4.76 12.66
CA LYS A 278 7.90 -5.43 13.89
C LYS A 278 6.97 -6.61 13.64
N PHE A 279 7.30 -7.78 14.06
CA PHE A 279 6.36 -8.67 14.76
C PHE A 279 7.17 -9.55 15.72
N MET A 280 7.56 -8.99 16.86
CA MET A 280 7.70 -9.79 18.07
C MET A 280 7.66 -8.88 19.29
N ASN A 281 6.59 -8.99 20.06
CA ASN A 281 6.65 -8.73 21.49
C ASN A 281 7.57 -9.77 22.12
N ILE A 282 8.40 -9.30 23.03
CA ILE A 282 9.08 -9.95 24.13
C ILE A 282 10.62 -9.89 24.03
N VAL A 283 11.12 -8.99 24.89
CA VAL A 283 12.32 -9.04 25.74
C VAL A 283 13.68 -9.27 25.06
N LEU A 284 14.49 -8.26 25.02
CA LEU A 284 15.69 -8.05 25.82
C LEU A 284 16.56 -6.93 25.24
N TYR A 285 16.95 -6.06 26.12
CA TYR A 285 17.92 -4.99 25.96
C TYR A 285 19.26 -5.49 25.45
N ALA A 286 19.80 -4.83 24.45
CA ALA A 286 21.17 -4.36 24.26
C ALA A 286 21.59 -4.36 22.77
N ASN A 287 22.13 -3.21 22.36
CA ASN A 287 22.81 -2.88 21.09
C ASN A 287 21.95 -2.31 19.98
N LYS A 288 21.87 -1.00 19.99
CA LYS A 288 20.89 -0.14 19.30
C LYS A 288 21.18 0.23 17.84
N HIS A 289 22.17 -0.28 17.12
CA HIS A 289 22.64 0.37 15.90
C HIS A 289 22.73 -0.45 14.60
N VAL A 290 22.39 -1.74 14.59
CA VAL A 290 22.57 -2.60 13.39
C VAL A 290 21.32 -3.40 13.00
N GLN A 291 20.22 -3.22 13.72
CA GLN A 291 19.09 -4.16 13.66
C GLN A 291 18.05 -3.89 12.56
N ALA A 292 18.00 -2.72 11.99
CA ALA A 292 16.89 -2.20 11.22
C ALA A 292 16.68 -2.82 9.82
N ALA A 293 17.70 -2.97 9.03
CA ALA A 293 17.62 -3.57 7.69
C ALA A 293 17.59 -5.09 7.68
N LYS A 294 18.04 -5.69 8.76
CA LYS A 294 17.85 -7.14 8.95
C LYS A 294 16.38 -7.55 8.98
N GLU A 295 15.48 -6.73 9.51
CA GLU A 295 14.07 -7.13 9.72
C GLU A 295 13.21 -7.09 8.45
N LEU A 296 13.44 -6.21 7.44
CA LEU A 296 12.78 -6.38 6.13
C LEU A 296 13.25 -7.68 5.47
N LEU A 297 14.51 -8.02 5.65
CA LEU A 297 15.11 -9.24 5.13
C LEU A 297 14.90 -10.45 6.04
N GLU A 298 14.53 -10.24 7.29
CA GLU A 298 14.13 -11.27 8.27
C GLU A 298 12.61 -11.52 8.24
N ASN A 299 11.79 -10.53 7.83
CA ASN A 299 10.37 -10.73 7.59
C ASN A 299 10.16 -11.46 6.25
N THR A 300 9.12 -12.27 6.20
CA THR A 300 8.66 -12.85 4.94
C THR A 300 8.28 -11.74 3.96
N ALA A 301 8.81 -11.79 2.74
CA ALA A 301 8.36 -10.92 1.66
C ALA A 301 7.14 -11.51 0.96
N SER A 302 6.33 -10.68 0.31
CA SER A 302 5.34 -11.12 -0.66
C SER A 302 5.89 -10.87 -2.05
N VAL A 303 6.15 -11.92 -2.81
CA VAL A 303 6.75 -11.83 -4.15
C VAL A 303 5.79 -12.39 -5.17
N SER A 304 5.40 -11.56 -6.14
CA SER A 304 4.58 -11.99 -7.26
C SER A 304 5.31 -11.77 -8.58
N SER A 305 5.37 -12.82 -9.38
CA SER A 305 5.99 -12.82 -10.71
C SER A 305 4.97 -13.22 -11.77
N VAL A 306 4.75 -12.35 -12.75
CA VAL A 306 3.83 -12.59 -13.87
C VAL A 306 4.60 -12.44 -15.18
N GLY A 307 4.55 -13.44 -16.06
CA GLY A 307 5.22 -13.40 -17.36
C GLY A 307 6.01 -14.67 -17.70
N ASP A 308 7.22 -14.51 -18.24
CA ASP A 308 8.13 -15.60 -18.59
C ASP A 308 8.81 -16.16 -17.33
N LEU A 309 8.23 -17.21 -16.78
CA LEU A 309 8.69 -17.85 -15.53
C LEU A 309 10.03 -18.61 -15.67
N PHE A 310 10.50 -18.85 -16.89
CA PHE A 310 11.82 -19.48 -17.11
C PHE A 310 12.97 -18.50 -16.88
N VAL A 311 12.70 -17.19 -17.01
CA VAL A 311 13.69 -16.12 -16.86
C VAL A 311 13.52 -15.34 -15.56
N LEU A 312 12.27 -15.15 -15.11
CA LEU A 312 12.01 -14.42 -13.86
C LEU A 312 12.52 -15.21 -12.66
N PRO A 313 13.30 -14.58 -11.75
CA PRO A 313 13.90 -15.27 -10.61
C PRO A 313 12.86 -15.71 -9.57
N TYR A 314 13.20 -16.71 -8.79
CA TYR A 314 12.48 -17.03 -7.56
C TYR A 314 12.85 -16.04 -6.44
N ALA A 315 11.98 -15.90 -5.46
CA ALA A 315 12.28 -15.12 -4.27
C ALA A 315 13.56 -15.58 -3.56
N ALA A 316 13.77 -16.90 -3.51
CA ALA A 316 14.98 -17.50 -2.95
C ALA A 316 16.26 -17.10 -3.71
N ASP A 317 16.21 -16.99 -5.05
CA ASP A 317 17.35 -16.57 -5.88
C ASP A 317 17.75 -15.11 -5.56
N LEU A 318 16.79 -14.28 -5.19
CA LEU A 318 16.99 -12.90 -4.74
C LEU A 318 17.47 -12.81 -3.28
N GLY A 319 17.52 -13.94 -2.58
CA GLY A 319 17.84 -14.00 -1.16
C GLY A 319 16.78 -13.38 -0.26
N LEU A 320 15.52 -13.47 -0.68
CA LEU A 320 14.34 -13.10 0.09
C LEU A 320 13.75 -14.32 0.80
N LYS A 321 13.28 -14.10 2.01
CA LYS A 321 12.49 -15.09 2.76
C LYS A 321 11.02 -14.87 2.44
N VAL A 322 10.30 -15.89 2.05
CA VAL A 322 8.87 -15.89 1.72
C VAL A 322 8.12 -16.92 2.56
#